data_095f5d5c302846f84fbe18cf168d5246
#
_entry.id   095f5d5c302846f84fbe18cf168d5246
#
_cell.length_a   1.000
_cell.length_b   1.000
_cell.length_c   1.000
_cell.angle_alpha   90.00
_cell.angle_beta   90.00
_cell.angle_gamma   90.00
#
_symmetry.space_group_name_H-M   'P 1'
#
loop_
_entity.id
_entity.type
_entity.pdbx_description
1 polymer ?
#
loop_
_entity_poly.entity_id
_entity_poly.type
_entity_poly.pdbx_seq_one_letter_code
_entity_poly.pdbx_strand_id
1 'polypeptide(L)'
;MALAEGFEVNLLSYMLNFQTATENWLKRYADSRAYDEGDIYLYCDPYWSNLDYPHGLVVIDAQHNAAAVLGLRYFGELKKSTLTLAWATAHRHGFTACHGGEKTFHFSDRDDQTFAFYGLSGSGKSTLTHAKHGGKFDITVLHDDAFVINREDGSSTALEPAYFDKTNDYLPGSLEMQYFTTVMNVGVTLNEAGQKVLVTQDLRNGNGRTIKTRYASTNRVDREIAPINAVFWIMKDDSLPPVVKLTDPVTAATFGLTLATKRSTAENVVGADRNALVIEPFADPFRAYPLNEDYQDFKALFEERHVDCYIVNTANFNGLDIPKELTLKALEDIAQNQAAFKPFGELANMEYIAYDGYPVDFNDAEYATKLKTRFEIRRDWVKNYEAQHTGEKLPAEILTSLDNLINALN
;
A
#
# COMPACT_ATOMS: atom_id res chain seq x y z
N MET A 1 23.53 21.29 -6.95
CA MET A 1 22.16 20.90 -7.33
C MET A 1 21.28 22.14 -7.28
N ALA A 2 20.76 22.61 -8.41
CA ALA A 2 19.82 23.73 -8.42
C ALA A 2 18.41 23.16 -8.22
N LEU A 3 17.87 23.34 -7.04
CA LEU A 3 16.48 22.98 -6.75
C LEU A 3 15.59 24.20 -6.96
N ALA A 4 14.36 23.99 -7.40
CA ALA A 4 13.40 25.08 -7.49
C ALA A 4 13.07 25.61 -6.09
N GLU A 5 12.81 26.89 -5.99
CA GLU A 5 12.41 27.54 -4.74
C GLU A 5 11.19 26.83 -4.13
N GLY A 6 11.27 26.48 -2.87
CA GLY A 6 10.27 25.65 -2.18
C GLY A 6 10.52 24.13 -2.24
N PHE A 7 11.22 23.64 -3.25
CA PHE A 7 11.59 22.24 -3.35
C PHE A 7 12.76 21.89 -2.42
N GLU A 8 13.73 22.77 -2.34
CA GLU A 8 14.89 22.63 -1.44
C GLU A 8 14.48 22.45 0.01
N VAL A 9 13.52 23.25 0.45
CA VAL A 9 13.06 23.22 1.84
C VAL A 9 12.34 21.94 2.16
N ASN A 10 11.49 21.44 1.26
CA ASN A 10 10.80 20.15 1.42
C ASN A 10 11.78 18.99 1.42
N LEU A 11 12.74 18.97 0.49
CA LEU A 11 13.75 17.93 0.44
C LEU A 11 14.63 17.93 1.70
N LEU A 12 15.06 19.11 2.16
CA LEU A 12 15.84 19.25 3.38
C LEU A 12 15.07 18.74 4.61
N SER A 13 13.80 19.09 4.74
CA SER A 13 12.95 18.61 5.83
C SER A 13 12.81 17.07 5.83
N TYR A 14 12.63 16.48 4.67
CA TYR A 14 12.58 15.02 4.50
C TYR A 14 13.89 14.35 4.89
N MET A 15 15.01 14.88 4.44
CA MET A 15 16.35 14.35 4.75
C MET A 15 16.69 14.50 6.24
N LEU A 16 16.31 15.60 6.87
CA LEU A 16 16.52 15.79 8.32
C LEU A 16 15.74 14.76 9.13
N ASN A 17 14.50 14.48 8.76
CA ASN A 17 13.72 13.42 9.38
C ASN A 17 14.38 12.05 9.18
N PHE A 18 14.92 11.80 7.99
CA PHE A 18 15.65 10.58 7.69
C PHE A 18 16.90 10.43 8.55
N GLN A 19 17.70 11.47 8.67
CA GLN A 19 18.90 11.47 9.50
C GLN A 19 18.58 11.16 10.96
N THR A 20 17.52 11.74 11.51
CA THR A 20 17.09 11.48 12.89
C THR A 20 16.69 10.01 13.10
N ALA A 21 16.08 9.39 12.10
CA ALA A 21 15.76 7.97 12.12
C ALA A 21 17.01 7.07 12.00
N THR A 22 18.01 7.54 11.27
CA THR A 22 19.19 6.75 10.89
C THR A 22 20.35 6.82 11.89
N GLU A 23 20.39 7.74 12.87
CA GLU A 23 21.49 7.76 13.84
C GLU A 23 21.68 6.44 14.56
N ASN A 24 20.59 5.77 14.93
CA ASN A 24 20.63 4.43 15.52
C ASN A 24 20.84 3.33 14.48
N TRP A 25 20.51 3.59 13.24
CA TRP A 25 20.62 2.69 12.11
C TRP A 25 22.05 2.60 11.61
N LEU A 26 22.66 3.74 11.34
CA LEU A 26 24.06 3.83 10.91
C LEU A 26 25.04 3.24 11.94
N LYS A 27 24.75 3.39 13.24
CA LYS A 27 25.56 2.73 14.30
C LYS A 27 25.46 1.20 14.25
N ARG A 28 24.33 0.64 13.86
CA ARG A 28 24.16 -0.81 13.73
C ARG A 28 24.73 -1.36 12.42
N TYR A 29 24.77 -0.56 11.37
CA TYR A 29 25.28 -0.96 10.06
C TYR A 29 26.74 -0.56 9.82
N ALA A 30 27.31 0.34 10.62
CA ALA A 30 28.74 0.68 10.53
C ALA A 30 29.67 -0.52 10.72
N ASP A 31 29.20 -1.53 11.46
CA ASP A 31 29.92 -2.79 11.69
C ASP A 31 29.59 -3.89 10.68
N SER A 32 28.54 -3.73 9.87
CA SER A 32 28.15 -4.71 8.84
C SER A 32 28.38 -4.12 7.44
N ARG A 33 29.54 -4.36 6.86
CA ARG A 33 29.79 -4.15 5.43
C ARG A 33 29.08 -5.19 4.56
N ALA A 34 27.85 -5.54 4.93
CA ALA A 34 27.12 -6.65 4.31
C ALA A 34 26.70 -6.33 2.86
N TYR A 35 26.62 -5.05 2.49
CA TYR A 35 26.11 -4.67 1.19
C TYR A 35 27.05 -3.64 0.55
N ASP A 36 27.75 -4.07 -0.49
CA ASP A 36 28.57 -3.18 -1.34
C ASP A 36 27.68 -2.60 -2.46
N GLU A 37 26.61 -1.94 -2.06
CA GLU A 37 25.75 -1.19 -2.95
C GLU A 37 26.21 0.27 -3.01
N GLY A 38 26.22 0.86 -4.20
CA GLY A 38 26.49 2.27 -4.39
C GLY A 38 25.37 3.16 -3.83
N ASP A 39 25.67 4.45 -3.70
CA ASP A 39 24.68 5.45 -3.32
C ASP A 39 23.50 5.49 -4.31
N ILE A 40 22.34 5.92 -3.82
CA ILE A 40 21.20 6.26 -4.66
C ILE A 40 21.37 7.69 -5.17
N TYR A 41 21.38 7.86 -6.50
CA TYR A 41 21.51 9.16 -7.16
C TYR A 41 20.17 9.63 -7.70
N LEU A 42 19.74 10.81 -7.25
CA LEU A 42 18.52 11.43 -7.73
C LEU A 42 18.85 12.78 -8.38
N TYR A 43 18.62 12.89 -9.68
CA TYR A 43 18.73 14.14 -10.41
C TYR A 43 17.33 14.77 -10.57
N CYS A 44 17.23 16.06 -10.32
CA CYS A 44 15.97 16.79 -10.50
C CYS A 44 16.20 18.08 -11.28
N ASP A 45 15.48 18.25 -12.38
CA ASP A 45 15.41 19.52 -13.12
C ASP A 45 13.95 19.93 -13.33
N PRO A 46 13.40 20.82 -12.47
CA PRO A 46 12.01 21.26 -12.55
C PRO A 46 11.73 22.20 -13.72
N TYR A 47 12.76 22.69 -14.40
CA TYR A 47 12.66 23.60 -15.55
C TYR A 47 12.84 22.90 -16.89
N TRP A 48 13.20 21.62 -16.88
CA TRP A 48 13.29 20.84 -18.10
C TRP A 48 11.94 20.80 -18.83
N SER A 49 11.96 20.87 -20.15
CA SER A 49 10.79 20.77 -20.98
C SER A 49 11.10 20.05 -22.28
N ASN A 50 10.14 19.27 -22.76
CA ASN A 50 10.23 18.54 -24.02
C ASN A 50 8.81 18.41 -24.61
N LEU A 51 8.71 18.55 -25.95
CA LEU A 51 7.41 18.46 -26.64
C LEU A 51 6.80 17.06 -26.62
N ASP A 52 7.64 16.03 -26.61
CA ASP A 52 7.18 14.64 -26.53
C ASP A 52 6.72 14.26 -25.11
N TYR A 53 7.15 15.01 -24.09
CA TYR A 53 6.83 14.80 -22.69
C TYR A 53 6.30 16.08 -22.02
N PRO A 54 5.14 16.59 -22.45
CA PRO A 54 4.65 17.90 -22.03
C PRO A 54 4.26 17.97 -20.53
N HIS A 55 4.13 16.81 -19.88
CA HIS A 55 3.78 16.69 -18.44
C HIS A 55 4.98 16.36 -17.56
N GLY A 56 6.19 16.39 -18.11
CA GLY A 56 7.42 15.96 -17.43
C GLY A 56 7.72 14.48 -17.65
N LEU A 57 8.87 14.05 -17.13
CA LEU A 57 9.37 12.68 -17.30
C LEU A 57 10.08 12.22 -16.03
N VAL A 58 9.82 10.99 -15.61
CA VAL A 58 10.61 10.29 -14.59
C VAL A 58 11.30 9.11 -15.26
N VAL A 59 12.61 9.03 -15.10
CA VAL A 59 13.44 7.93 -15.62
C VAL A 59 14.07 7.22 -14.44
N ILE A 60 13.95 5.90 -14.40
CA ILE A 60 14.51 5.05 -13.34
C ILE A 60 15.51 4.07 -13.96
N ASP A 61 16.71 4.04 -13.42
CA ASP A 61 17.72 3.01 -13.66
C ASP A 61 18.03 2.31 -12.34
N ALA A 62 17.29 1.24 -12.08
CA ALA A 62 17.40 0.50 -10.83
C ALA A 62 18.71 -0.30 -10.73
N GLN A 63 19.34 -0.65 -11.84
CA GLN A 63 20.64 -1.36 -11.83
C GLN A 63 21.79 -0.49 -11.33
N HIS A 64 21.71 0.82 -11.62
CA HIS A 64 22.76 1.77 -11.24
C HIS A 64 22.31 2.71 -10.13
N ASN A 65 21.20 2.41 -9.44
CA ASN A 65 20.66 3.20 -8.35
C ASN A 65 20.47 4.69 -8.72
N ALA A 66 20.03 4.97 -9.94
CA ALA A 66 19.88 6.32 -10.44
C ALA A 66 18.47 6.63 -10.92
N ALA A 67 18.01 7.85 -10.68
CA ALA A 67 16.77 8.35 -11.25
C ALA A 67 16.87 9.81 -11.65
N ALA A 68 16.06 10.21 -12.65
CA ALA A 68 15.91 11.59 -13.06
C ALA A 68 14.45 12.01 -13.03
N VAL A 69 14.13 13.13 -12.39
CA VAL A 69 12.79 13.74 -12.33
C VAL A 69 12.86 15.07 -13.07
N LEU A 70 12.27 15.11 -14.25
CA LEU A 70 12.44 16.17 -15.24
C LEU A 70 11.10 16.89 -15.50
N GLY A 71 11.10 18.23 -15.47
CA GLY A 71 9.93 19.05 -15.73
C GLY A 71 8.83 18.99 -14.67
N LEU A 72 9.07 18.32 -13.55
CA LEU A 72 8.12 18.12 -12.47
C LEU A 72 8.53 18.93 -11.24
N ARG A 73 7.54 19.57 -10.58
CA ARG A 73 7.72 20.37 -9.36
C ARG A 73 7.01 19.78 -8.16
N TYR A 74 6.45 18.60 -8.30
CA TYR A 74 5.75 17.91 -7.23
C TYR A 74 6.74 17.06 -6.43
N PHE A 75 6.89 17.37 -5.15
CA PHE A 75 7.83 16.67 -4.26
C PHE A 75 7.55 15.16 -4.18
N GLY A 76 6.29 14.75 -4.33
CA GLY A 76 5.90 13.33 -4.33
C GLY A 76 6.64 12.50 -5.36
N GLU A 77 6.99 13.05 -6.52
CA GLU A 77 7.76 12.34 -7.55
C GLU A 77 9.20 12.07 -7.11
N LEU A 78 9.85 13.04 -6.46
CA LEU A 78 11.18 12.83 -5.87
C LEU A 78 11.14 11.76 -4.78
N LYS A 79 10.17 11.88 -3.88
CA LYS A 79 9.95 10.90 -2.80
C LYS A 79 9.76 9.49 -3.37
N LYS A 80 8.86 9.33 -4.34
CA LYS A 80 8.54 8.01 -4.91
C LYS A 80 9.69 7.45 -5.75
N SER A 81 10.42 8.27 -6.48
CA SER A 81 11.64 7.84 -7.20
C SER A 81 12.71 7.33 -6.22
N THR A 82 12.89 8.01 -5.09
CA THR A 82 13.81 7.53 -4.03
C THR A 82 13.34 6.18 -3.47
N LEU A 83 12.06 6.02 -3.19
CA LEU A 83 11.50 4.76 -2.70
C LEU A 83 11.59 3.63 -3.72
N THR A 84 11.32 3.90 -4.99
CA THR A 84 11.49 2.93 -6.09
C THR A 84 12.88 2.33 -6.09
N LEU A 85 13.91 3.18 -6.00
CA LEU A 85 15.30 2.72 -5.94
C LEU A 85 15.63 2.00 -4.63
N ALA A 86 15.11 2.48 -3.50
CA ALA A 86 15.30 1.84 -2.20
C ALA A 86 14.65 0.44 -2.14
N TRP A 87 13.45 0.29 -2.69
CA TRP A 87 12.79 -1.01 -2.80
C TRP A 87 13.54 -1.96 -3.73
N ALA A 88 13.99 -1.48 -4.90
CA ALA A 88 14.79 -2.30 -5.81
C ALA A 88 16.11 -2.77 -5.17
N THR A 89 16.78 -1.88 -4.43
CA THR A 89 17.98 -2.23 -3.65
C THR A 89 17.66 -3.27 -2.57
N ALA A 90 16.63 -3.03 -1.77
CA ALA A 90 16.21 -3.97 -0.71
C ALA A 90 15.85 -5.34 -1.28
N HIS A 91 15.13 -5.38 -2.41
CA HIS A 91 14.75 -6.63 -3.09
C HIS A 91 15.99 -7.46 -3.48
N ARG A 92 17.03 -6.84 -4.06
CA ARG A 92 18.30 -7.51 -4.41
C ARG A 92 19.03 -8.08 -3.18
N HIS A 93 18.78 -7.52 -2.00
CA HIS A 93 19.41 -7.91 -0.74
C HIS A 93 18.53 -8.79 0.16
N GLY A 94 17.55 -9.48 -0.40
CA GLY A 94 16.78 -10.47 0.33
C GLY A 94 15.59 -9.92 1.12
N PHE A 95 15.06 -8.76 0.71
CA PHE A 95 13.84 -8.21 1.28
C PHE A 95 12.70 -8.23 0.26
N THR A 96 11.48 -8.41 0.74
CA THR A 96 10.26 -8.18 -0.04
C THR A 96 9.89 -6.71 0.06
N ALA A 97 9.73 -6.04 -1.07
CA ALA A 97 9.33 -4.63 -1.12
C ALA A 97 7.82 -4.49 -0.88
N CYS A 98 7.43 -3.52 -0.05
CA CYS A 98 6.06 -3.36 0.39
C CYS A 98 5.59 -1.92 0.28
N HIS A 99 4.71 -1.65 -0.71
CA HIS A 99 3.90 -0.43 -0.75
C HIS A 99 2.63 -0.67 0.06
N GLY A 100 2.74 -0.55 1.37
CA GLY A 100 1.73 -1.00 2.32
C GLY A 100 1.81 -0.27 3.65
N GLY A 101 0.92 -0.66 4.55
CA GLY A 101 0.96 -0.27 5.94
C GLY A 101 1.08 -1.49 6.83
N GLU A 102 1.71 -1.33 7.99
CA GLU A 102 1.87 -2.42 8.95
C GLU A 102 1.63 -1.93 10.37
N LYS A 103 0.91 -2.75 11.14
CA LYS A 103 0.70 -2.55 12.58
C LYS A 103 0.71 -3.85 13.35
N THR A 104 1.06 -3.76 14.63
CA THR A 104 1.07 -4.88 15.56
C THR A 104 0.07 -4.63 16.69
N PHE A 105 -0.78 -5.63 16.93
CA PHE A 105 -1.63 -5.71 18.13
C PHE A 105 -0.87 -6.44 19.20
N HIS A 106 -0.65 -5.80 20.36
CA HIS A 106 0.01 -6.40 21.51
C HIS A 106 -1.01 -6.98 22.47
N PHE A 107 -0.73 -8.20 22.93
CA PHE A 107 -1.57 -8.92 23.88
C PHE A 107 -0.77 -9.32 25.13
N SER A 108 -1.42 -9.30 26.29
CA SER A 108 -0.80 -9.73 27.55
C SER A 108 -0.93 -11.23 27.82
N ASP A 109 -1.81 -11.92 27.08
CA ASP A 109 -2.25 -13.30 27.32
C ASP A 109 -1.99 -14.26 26.14
N ARG A 110 -1.46 -13.74 25.04
CA ARG A 110 -1.16 -14.49 23.81
C ARG A 110 -0.07 -13.78 23.00
N ASP A 111 0.36 -14.43 21.90
CA ASP A 111 1.32 -13.83 20.98
C ASP A 111 0.72 -12.61 20.27
N ASP A 112 1.57 -11.63 20.01
CA ASP A 112 1.24 -10.43 19.25
C ASP A 112 0.81 -10.79 17.83
N GLN A 113 0.02 -9.92 17.22
CA GLN A 113 -0.47 -10.09 15.85
C GLN A 113 -0.05 -8.91 14.98
N THR A 114 0.85 -9.17 14.03
CA THR A 114 1.36 -8.17 13.08
C THR A 114 0.64 -8.31 11.74
N PHE A 115 -0.04 -7.25 11.33
CA PHE A 115 -0.89 -7.18 10.15
C PHE A 115 -0.33 -6.21 9.12
N ALA A 116 -0.18 -6.68 7.88
CA ALA A 116 0.23 -5.87 6.74
C ALA A 116 -0.94 -5.58 5.78
N PHE A 117 -1.11 -4.33 5.38
CA PHE A 117 -2.23 -3.84 4.58
C PHE A 117 -1.74 -3.29 3.26
N TYR A 118 -2.26 -3.79 2.16
CA TYR A 118 -1.89 -3.37 0.80
C TYR A 118 -3.11 -2.85 0.05
N GLY A 119 -2.97 -1.70 -0.57
CA GLY A 119 -4.05 -1.09 -1.35
C GLY A 119 -3.63 0.26 -1.90
N LEU A 120 -4.23 0.69 -2.99
CA LEU A 120 -3.95 1.98 -3.62
C LEU A 120 -4.36 3.16 -2.73
N SER A 121 -3.88 4.35 -3.10
CA SER A 121 -4.28 5.59 -2.42
C SER A 121 -5.81 5.72 -2.37
N GLY A 122 -6.35 6.01 -1.19
CA GLY A 122 -7.80 6.13 -0.98
C GLY A 122 -8.55 4.79 -0.87
N SER A 123 -7.85 3.65 -0.81
CA SER A 123 -8.47 2.35 -0.53
C SER A 123 -8.83 2.14 0.95
N GLY A 124 -8.27 2.94 1.85
CA GLY A 124 -8.44 2.80 3.29
C GLY A 124 -7.17 2.30 4.02
N LYS A 125 -6.05 2.11 3.32
CA LYS A 125 -4.78 1.62 3.87
C LYS A 125 -4.38 2.35 5.16
N SER A 126 -4.14 3.66 5.10
CA SER A 126 -3.73 4.47 6.27
C SER A 126 -4.79 4.43 7.39
N THR A 127 -6.08 4.41 7.00
CA THR A 127 -7.19 4.31 7.96
C THR A 127 -7.13 3.01 8.77
N LEU A 128 -6.88 1.86 8.12
CA LEU A 128 -6.81 0.57 8.80
C LEU A 128 -5.51 0.45 9.60
N THR A 129 -4.39 0.94 9.07
CA THR A 129 -3.09 0.93 9.73
C THR A 129 -3.09 1.75 11.02
N HIS A 130 -3.59 3.00 10.97
CA HIS A 130 -3.58 3.90 12.13
C HIS A 130 -4.77 3.75 13.08
N ALA A 131 -5.74 2.89 12.77
CA ALA A 131 -6.88 2.69 13.65
C ALA A 131 -6.46 2.21 15.04
N LYS A 132 -6.89 2.94 16.08
CA LYS A 132 -6.62 2.62 17.50
C LYS A 132 -7.70 1.75 18.14
N HIS A 133 -8.70 1.33 17.37
CA HIS A 133 -9.78 0.44 17.81
C HIS A 133 -10.46 0.86 19.12
N GLY A 134 -10.67 2.18 19.29
CA GLY A 134 -11.27 2.74 20.50
C GLY A 134 -10.40 2.58 21.76
N GLY A 135 -9.11 2.32 21.62
CA GLY A 135 -8.19 2.09 22.75
C GLY A 135 -8.33 0.73 23.41
N LYS A 136 -8.98 -0.24 22.74
CA LYS A 136 -9.16 -1.61 23.26
C LYS A 136 -7.86 -2.42 23.26
N PHE A 137 -6.90 -2.05 22.41
CA PHE A 137 -5.64 -2.77 22.22
C PHE A 137 -4.47 -1.81 22.36
N ASP A 138 -3.37 -2.32 22.86
CA ASP A 138 -2.06 -1.70 22.71
C ASP A 138 -1.59 -1.97 21.26
N ILE A 139 -1.22 -0.91 20.53
CA ILE A 139 -0.92 -1.01 19.10
C ILE A 139 0.33 -0.22 18.81
N THR A 140 1.26 -0.84 18.09
CA THR A 140 2.36 -0.15 17.41
C THR A 140 2.11 -0.12 15.90
N VAL A 141 2.63 0.92 15.25
CA VAL A 141 2.55 1.12 13.79
C VAL A 141 3.96 1.23 13.25
N LEU A 142 4.31 0.40 12.28
CA LEU A 142 5.58 0.50 11.58
C LEU A 142 5.56 1.69 10.62
N HIS A 143 4.72 1.62 9.61
CA HIS A 143 4.47 2.67 8.62
C HIS A 143 3.12 2.45 7.94
N ASP A 144 2.66 3.41 7.12
CA ASP A 144 1.41 3.30 6.36
C ASP A 144 1.59 3.40 4.83
N ASP A 145 2.84 3.53 4.35
CA ASP A 145 3.11 3.68 2.91
C ASP A 145 4.29 2.83 2.40
N ALA A 146 5.42 2.79 3.11
CA ALA A 146 6.64 2.16 2.59
C ALA A 146 7.43 1.41 3.65
N PHE A 147 7.58 0.10 3.46
CA PHE A 147 8.40 -0.75 4.30
C PHE A 147 8.97 -1.94 3.51
N VAL A 148 9.79 -2.73 4.14
CA VAL A 148 10.35 -3.98 3.61
C VAL A 148 10.25 -5.09 4.63
N ILE A 149 10.05 -6.32 4.16
CA ILE A 149 10.06 -7.55 4.97
C ILE A 149 11.35 -8.31 4.69
N ASN A 150 12.10 -8.62 5.71
CA ASN A 150 13.27 -9.49 5.59
C ASN A 150 12.81 -10.93 5.29
N ARG A 151 13.25 -11.49 4.15
CA ARG A 151 12.87 -12.84 3.73
C ARG A 151 13.46 -13.93 4.63
N GLU A 152 14.59 -13.65 5.31
CA GLU A 152 15.25 -14.62 6.19
C GLU A 152 14.52 -14.79 7.53
N ASP A 153 14.17 -13.69 8.22
CA ASP A 153 13.60 -13.75 9.56
C ASP A 153 12.14 -13.26 9.66
N GLY A 154 11.61 -12.64 8.61
CA GLY A 154 10.24 -12.10 8.57
C GLY A 154 10.06 -10.77 9.27
N SER A 155 11.13 -10.17 9.82
CA SER A 155 11.09 -8.86 10.44
C SER A 155 10.84 -7.77 9.40
N SER A 156 10.23 -6.67 9.82
CA SER A 156 9.90 -5.55 8.96
C SER A 156 10.65 -4.27 9.33
N THR A 157 10.95 -3.44 8.33
CA THR A 157 11.62 -2.16 8.52
C THR A 157 10.95 -1.08 7.69
N ALA A 158 10.59 0.04 8.33
CA ALA A 158 10.07 1.22 7.65
C ALA A 158 11.17 1.90 6.82
N LEU A 159 10.89 2.15 5.54
CA LEU A 159 11.84 2.86 4.67
C LEU A 159 11.75 4.38 4.84
N GLU A 160 10.60 4.91 5.22
CA GLU A 160 10.42 6.35 5.37
C GLU A 160 10.48 6.79 6.84
N PRO A 161 11.24 7.83 7.13
CA PRO A 161 11.33 8.39 8.47
C PRO A 161 10.17 9.30 8.85
N ALA A 162 9.36 9.70 7.85
CA ALA A 162 8.25 10.64 7.99
C ALA A 162 7.05 10.14 7.18
N TYR A 163 5.91 10.80 7.36
CA TYR A 163 4.69 10.55 6.59
C TYR A 163 4.51 11.65 5.53
N PHE A 164 3.95 11.30 4.38
CA PHE A 164 3.60 12.25 3.34
C PHE A 164 2.09 12.22 3.11
N ASP A 165 1.38 13.00 3.92
CA ASP A 165 -0.06 12.94 4.06
C ASP A 165 -0.79 14.00 3.23
N LYS A 166 -2.04 13.71 2.91
CA LYS A 166 -2.99 14.69 2.38
C LYS A 166 -3.52 15.55 3.53
N THR A 167 -3.48 16.86 3.35
CA THR A 167 -3.97 17.78 4.39
C THR A 167 -5.48 17.72 4.59
N ASN A 168 -6.24 17.33 3.57
CA ASN A 168 -7.71 17.22 3.62
C ASN A 168 -8.21 15.90 4.25
N ASP A 169 -7.35 14.96 4.55
CA ASP A 169 -7.73 13.72 5.23
C ASP A 169 -7.93 13.94 6.75
N TYR A 170 -7.56 15.12 7.25
CA TYR A 170 -7.65 15.49 8.67
C TYR A 170 -8.70 16.57 8.93
N LEU A 171 -9.58 16.30 9.88
CA LEU A 171 -10.61 17.26 10.26
C LEU A 171 -10.03 18.47 11.00
N PRO A 172 -10.61 19.67 10.81
CA PRO A 172 -10.26 20.83 11.61
C PRO A 172 -10.35 20.55 13.10
N GLY A 173 -9.28 20.88 13.84
CA GLY A 173 -9.19 20.65 15.27
C GLY A 173 -8.75 19.25 15.69
N SER A 174 -8.44 18.34 14.75
CA SER A 174 -7.81 17.07 15.09
C SER A 174 -6.42 17.28 15.71
N LEU A 175 -5.98 16.32 16.52
CA LEU A 175 -4.70 16.40 17.22
C LEU A 175 -3.52 16.54 16.25
N GLU A 176 -3.62 15.89 15.11
CA GLU A 176 -2.60 15.87 14.06
C GLU A 176 -2.42 17.24 13.40
N MET A 177 -3.48 18.06 13.30
CA MET A 177 -3.40 19.39 12.67
C MET A 177 -2.38 20.32 13.32
N GLN A 178 -2.12 20.18 14.62
CA GLN A 178 -1.11 21.00 15.30
C GLN A 178 0.28 20.84 14.69
N TYR A 179 0.59 19.69 14.10
CA TYR A 179 1.88 19.43 13.46
C TYR A 179 1.94 19.99 12.03
N PHE A 180 0.81 20.14 11.34
CA PHE A 180 0.78 20.59 9.95
C PHE A 180 1.18 22.05 9.77
N THR A 181 1.04 22.87 10.80
CA THR A 181 1.49 24.26 10.77
C THR A 181 3.00 24.42 10.95
N THR A 182 3.70 23.34 11.29
CA THR A 182 5.14 23.34 11.53
C THR A 182 5.93 22.56 10.48
N VAL A 183 5.24 21.94 9.51
CA VAL A 183 5.86 21.12 8.46
C VAL A 183 5.81 21.81 7.10
N MET A 184 6.58 21.27 6.16
CA MET A 184 6.71 21.83 4.83
C MET A 184 5.57 21.41 3.91
N ASN A 185 5.39 22.16 2.82
CA ASN A 185 4.46 21.87 1.75
C ASN A 185 2.97 21.91 2.16
N VAL A 186 2.64 22.60 3.23
CA VAL A 186 1.26 22.86 3.63
C VAL A 186 0.90 24.32 3.41
N GLY A 187 -0.20 24.55 2.71
CA GLY A 187 -0.79 25.90 2.56
C GLY A 187 -1.54 26.29 3.84
N VAL A 188 -1.35 27.52 4.28
CA VAL A 188 -2.04 28.10 5.44
C VAL A 188 -2.72 29.39 5.02
N THR A 189 -3.98 29.57 5.45
CA THR A 189 -4.72 30.83 5.32
C THR A 189 -5.28 31.27 6.66
N LEU A 190 -5.90 32.41 6.72
CA LEU A 190 -6.63 32.87 7.91
C LEU A 190 -8.13 32.68 7.70
N ASN A 191 -8.83 32.16 8.70
CA ASN A 191 -10.28 32.13 8.71
C ASN A 191 -10.85 33.53 9.09
N GLU A 192 -12.18 33.68 9.13
CA GLU A 192 -12.85 34.94 9.47
C GLU A 192 -12.50 35.45 10.88
N ALA A 193 -12.13 34.56 11.79
CA ALA A 193 -11.67 34.89 13.14
C ALA A 193 -10.17 35.24 13.22
N GLY A 194 -9.45 35.29 12.08
CA GLY A 194 -8.03 35.58 12.03
C GLY A 194 -7.13 34.42 12.50
N GLN A 195 -7.68 33.22 12.64
CA GLN A 195 -6.92 32.02 13.04
C GLN A 195 -6.30 31.37 11.82
N LYS A 196 -5.10 30.81 11.98
CA LYS A 196 -4.42 30.01 10.95
C LYS A 196 -5.18 28.70 10.72
N VAL A 197 -5.56 28.46 9.48
CA VAL A 197 -6.20 27.21 9.04
C VAL A 197 -5.51 26.69 7.80
N LEU A 198 -5.55 25.38 7.60
CA LEU A 198 -4.92 24.76 6.44
C LEU A 198 -5.73 25.06 5.17
N VAL A 199 -5.02 25.30 4.08
CA VAL A 199 -5.60 25.24 2.73
C VAL A 199 -5.68 23.78 2.33
N THR A 200 -6.90 23.28 2.11
CA THR A 200 -7.14 21.87 1.79
C THR A 200 -6.79 21.50 0.36
N GLN A 201 -6.56 22.51 -0.49
CA GLN A 201 -6.15 22.30 -1.88
C GLN A 201 -4.89 23.13 -2.16
N ASP A 202 -3.89 22.50 -2.77
CA ASP A 202 -2.78 23.22 -3.36
C ASP A 202 -3.16 23.67 -4.77
N LEU A 203 -3.14 24.96 -5.01
CA LEU A 203 -3.49 25.55 -6.31
C LEU A 203 -2.63 25.02 -7.47
N ARG A 204 -1.45 24.50 -7.18
CA ARG A 204 -0.50 23.98 -8.18
C ARG A 204 -0.80 22.54 -8.59
N ASN A 205 -1.23 21.68 -7.66
CA ASN A 205 -1.45 20.26 -7.90
C ASN A 205 -2.84 19.75 -7.47
N GLY A 206 -3.73 20.64 -7.07
CA GLY A 206 -5.12 20.33 -6.70
C GLY A 206 -5.28 19.57 -5.38
N ASN A 207 -4.19 19.28 -4.65
CA ASN A 207 -4.22 18.54 -3.39
C ASN A 207 -3.12 19.03 -2.46
N GLY A 208 -3.49 19.53 -1.30
CA GLY A 208 -2.54 19.85 -0.25
C GLY A 208 -1.82 18.58 0.24
N ARG A 209 -0.52 18.68 0.41
CA ARG A 209 0.33 17.63 0.98
C ARG A 209 1.16 18.22 2.11
N THR A 210 1.50 17.38 3.08
CA THR A 210 2.38 17.75 4.17
C THR A 210 3.35 16.61 4.49
N ILE A 211 4.56 16.97 4.88
CA ILE A 211 5.52 16.05 5.47
C ILE A 211 5.29 16.09 6.98
N LYS A 212 4.70 15.06 7.53
CA LYS A 212 4.44 14.92 8.96
C LYS A 212 5.59 14.12 9.59
N THR A 213 6.23 14.71 10.59
CA THR A 213 7.30 14.02 11.31
C THR A 213 6.82 12.75 11.99
N ARG A 214 7.71 11.77 12.12
CA ARG A 214 7.46 10.52 12.87
C ARG A 214 6.97 10.77 14.31
N TYR A 215 7.42 11.84 14.94
CA TYR A 215 7.03 12.19 16.30
C TYR A 215 5.57 12.64 16.43
N ALA A 216 4.87 12.88 15.34
CA ALA A 216 3.43 13.10 15.34
C ALA A 216 2.62 11.82 15.67
N SER A 217 3.25 10.65 15.58
CA SER A 217 2.67 9.35 15.91
C SER A 217 3.40 8.74 17.08
N THR A 218 2.78 8.73 18.25
CA THR A 218 3.42 8.31 19.52
C THR A 218 3.66 6.82 19.63
N ASN A 219 2.93 6.02 18.85
CA ASN A 219 2.99 4.56 18.82
C ASN A 219 3.71 4.02 17.58
N ARG A 220 4.56 4.83 16.95
CA ARG A 220 5.36 4.39 15.80
C ARG A 220 6.63 3.67 16.26
N VAL A 221 6.95 2.60 15.52
CA VAL A 221 8.26 1.92 15.56
C VAL A 221 8.91 2.02 14.17
N ASP A 222 10.23 1.92 14.09
CA ASP A 222 10.95 1.92 12.80
C ASP A 222 11.25 0.50 12.31
N ARG A 223 11.19 -0.45 13.23
CA ARG A 223 11.40 -1.87 12.97
C ARG A 223 10.46 -2.69 13.82
N GLU A 224 9.84 -3.67 13.18
CA GLU A 224 9.08 -4.73 13.84
C GLU A 224 9.88 -6.03 13.73
N ILE A 225 10.18 -6.63 14.89
CA ILE A 225 10.98 -7.87 14.96
C ILE A 225 10.07 -9.09 14.82
N ALA A 226 8.84 -8.98 15.32
CA ALA A 226 7.87 -10.04 15.17
C ALA A 226 7.51 -10.22 13.67
N PRO A 227 7.51 -11.46 13.16
CA PRO A 227 7.14 -11.69 11.78
C PRO A 227 5.67 -11.35 11.54
N ILE A 228 5.35 -10.98 10.31
CA ILE A 228 3.96 -10.72 9.90
C ILE A 228 3.14 -12.00 10.06
N ASN A 229 1.95 -11.87 10.68
CA ASN A 229 0.99 -12.97 10.85
C ASN A 229 -0.06 -12.97 9.75
N ALA A 230 -0.44 -11.80 9.22
CA ALA A 230 -1.47 -11.70 8.19
C ALA A 230 -1.22 -10.58 7.19
N VAL A 231 -1.56 -10.86 5.94
CA VAL A 231 -1.61 -9.92 4.81
C VAL A 231 -3.06 -9.63 4.47
N PHE A 232 -3.37 -8.35 4.25
CA PHE A 232 -4.70 -7.88 3.86
C PHE A 232 -4.64 -7.15 2.52
N TRP A 233 -5.21 -7.76 1.48
CA TRP A 233 -5.44 -7.12 0.19
C TRP A 233 -6.69 -6.25 0.25
N ILE A 234 -6.53 -4.92 0.28
CA ILE A 234 -7.66 -3.99 0.31
C ILE A 234 -8.16 -3.78 -1.11
N MET A 235 -9.39 -4.18 -1.36
CA MET A 235 -10.04 -4.08 -2.66
C MET A 235 -11.31 -3.23 -2.62
N LYS A 236 -11.73 -2.74 -3.78
CA LYS A 236 -13.02 -2.09 -4.00
C LYS A 236 -13.78 -2.85 -5.07
N ASP A 237 -13.99 -4.13 -4.84
CA ASP A 237 -14.65 -5.06 -5.75
C ASP A 237 -16.03 -5.44 -5.20
N ASP A 238 -17.09 -4.97 -5.85
CA ASP A 238 -18.47 -5.13 -5.41
C ASP A 238 -19.03 -6.56 -5.54
N SER A 239 -18.23 -7.48 -6.08
CA SER A 239 -18.56 -8.92 -6.13
C SER A 239 -18.04 -9.70 -4.91
N LEU A 240 -17.16 -9.11 -4.11
CA LEU A 240 -16.57 -9.77 -2.94
C LEU A 240 -17.26 -9.31 -1.64
N PRO A 241 -17.59 -10.23 -0.72
CA PRO A 241 -18.13 -9.88 0.58
C PRO A 241 -17.11 -9.07 1.40
N PRO A 242 -17.50 -8.51 2.56
CA PRO A 242 -16.64 -7.61 3.34
C PRO A 242 -15.26 -8.19 3.67
N VAL A 243 -15.19 -9.48 4.00
CA VAL A 243 -13.93 -10.17 4.31
C VAL A 243 -13.92 -11.57 3.73
N VAL A 244 -12.86 -11.87 2.97
CA VAL A 244 -12.58 -13.21 2.43
C VAL A 244 -11.21 -13.67 2.92
N LYS A 245 -11.10 -14.90 3.39
CA LYS A 245 -9.83 -15.57 3.69
C LYS A 245 -9.41 -16.41 2.49
N LEU A 246 -8.13 -16.32 2.12
CA LEU A 246 -7.51 -17.13 1.08
C LEU A 246 -6.62 -18.17 1.77
N THR A 247 -6.93 -19.45 1.62
CA THR A 247 -6.32 -20.52 2.40
C THR A 247 -5.19 -21.27 1.68
N ASP A 248 -4.93 -20.89 0.42
CA ASP A 248 -3.89 -21.49 -0.41
C ASP A 248 -2.88 -20.41 -0.85
N PRO A 249 -1.56 -20.65 -0.73
CA PRO A 249 -0.52 -19.70 -1.08
C PRO A 249 -0.57 -19.19 -2.52
N VAL A 250 -0.87 -20.07 -3.48
CA VAL A 250 -0.98 -19.68 -4.91
C VAL A 250 -2.16 -18.76 -5.12
N THR A 251 -3.32 -19.09 -4.53
CA THR A 251 -4.52 -18.24 -4.60
C THR A 251 -4.27 -16.90 -3.91
N ALA A 252 -3.65 -16.88 -2.74
CA ALA A 252 -3.30 -15.69 -1.99
C ALA A 252 -2.39 -14.73 -2.78
N ALA A 253 -1.31 -15.25 -3.36
CA ALA A 253 -0.39 -14.47 -4.20
C ALA A 253 -1.04 -14.04 -5.52
N THR A 254 -1.91 -14.87 -6.11
CA THR A 254 -2.67 -14.54 -7.34
C THR A 254 -3.60 -13.36 -7.13
N PHE A 255 -4.30 -13.27 -5.99
CA PHE A 255 -5.14 -12.12 -5.67
C PHE A 255 -4.32 -10.85 -5.36
N GLY A 256 -3.15 -10.97 -4.77
CA GLY A 256 -2.20 -9.87 -4.63
C GLY A 256 -1.70 -9.37 -5.99
N LEU A 257 -1.25 -10.27 -6.87
CA LEU A 257 -0.82 -9.97 -8.23
C LEU A 257 -1.93 -9.34 -9.07
N THR A 258 -3.17 -9.73 -8.87
CA THR A 258 -4.33 -9.19 -9.56
C THR A 258 -5.18 -8.30 -8.66
N LEU A 259 -4.57 -7.55 -7.73
CA LEU A 259 -5.28 -6.68 -6.81
C LEU A 259 -6.15 -5.69 -7.57
N ALA A 260 -7.47 -5.82 -7.42
CA ALA A 260 -8.44 -5.02 -8.15
C ALA A 260 -9.06 -3.95 -7.23
N THR A 261 -8.98 -2.69 -7.67
CA THR A 261 -9.51 -1.56 -6.92
C THR A 261 -9.98 -0.45 -7.86
N LYS A 262 -10.58 0.60 -7.32
CA LYS A 262 -10.94 1.80 -8.08
C LYS A 262 -9.88 2.87 -7.85
N ARG A 263 -9.52 3.62 -8.91
CA ARG A 263 -8.62 4.76 -8.79
C ARG A 263 -9.22 5.82 -7.87
N SER A 264 -8.38 6.43 -7.06
CA SER A 264 -8.80 7.53 -6.20
C SER A 264 -8.84 8.85 -7.00
N THR A 265 -9.57 9.86 -6.45
CA THR A 265 -9.56 11.21 -6.99
C THR A 265 -8.20 11.90 -6.95
N ALA A 266 -7.24 11.32 -6.20
CA ALA A 266 -5.87 11.82 -6.12
C ALA A 266 -5.02 11.44 -7.33
N GLU A 267 -5.44 10.45 -8.11
CA GLU A 267 -4.77 10.00 -9.32
C GLU A 267 -5.43 10.71 -10.52
N ASN A 268 -4.87 11.85 -10.92
CA ASN A 268 -5.35 12.60 -12.09
C ASN A 268 -4.86 11.94 -13.39
N VAL A 269 -5.43 10.80 -13.76
CA VAL A 269 -5.22 10.21 -15.07
C VAL A 269 -6.24 10.81 -16.05
N VAL A 270 -5.76 11.59 -16.99
CA VAL A 270 -6.61 12.24 -18.01
C VAL A 270 -7.31 11.19 -18.86
N GLY A 271 -8.65 11.24 -18.93
CA GLY A 271 -9.45 10.34 -19.75
C GLY A 271 -9.75 8.97 -19.15
N ALA A 272 -9.31 8.67 -17.93
CA ALA A 272 -9.65 7.40 -17.27
C ALA A 272 -11.05 7.44 -16.64
N ASP A 273 -11.81 6.35 -16.83
CA ASP A 273 -13.06 6.12 -16.09
C ASP A 273 -12.72 5.84 -14.60
N ARG A 274 -13.11 6.76 -13.73
CA ARG A 274 -12.89 6.66 -12.27
C ARG A 274 -13.69 5.54 -11.60
N ASN A 275 -14.72 5.03 -12.27
CA ASN A 275 -15.55 3.94 -11.75
C ASN A 275 -15.07 2.56 -12.21
N ALA A 276 -14.20 2.51 -13.23
CA ALA A 276 -13.63 1.25 -13.68
C ALA A 276 -12.71 0.64 -12.62
N LEU A 277 -12.80 -0.68 -12.45
CA LEU A 277 -11.81 -1.42 -11.69
C LEU A 277 -10.50 -1.43 -12.47
N VAL A 278 -9.41 -1.17 -11.75
CA VAL A 278 -8.05 -1.30 -12.26
C VAL A 278 -7.33 -2.39 -11.47
N ILE A 279 -6.50 -3.15 -12.15
CA ILE A 279 -5.60 -4.11 -11.51
C ILE A 279 -4.26 -3.41 -11.31
N GLU A 280 -3.82 -3.36 -10.06
CA GLU A 280 -2.50 -2.86 -9.69
C GLU A 280 -1.80 -3.93 -8.84
N PRO A 281 -0.83 -4.64 -9.41
CA PRO A 281 -0.17 -5.75 -8.73
C PRO A 281 0.41 -5.35 -7.38
N PHE A 282 0.03 -6.08 -6.32
CA PHE A 282 0.46 -5.87 -4.94
C PHE A 282 0.25 -4.43 -4.43
N ALA A 283 -0.63 -3.66 -5.09
CA ALA A 283 -0.81 -2.23 -4.88
C ALA A 283 0.48 -1.41 -5.04
N ASP A 284 1.46 -1.91 -5.80
CA ASP A 284 2.75 -1.25 -5.98
C ASP A 284 3.02 -0.84 -7.44
N PRO A 285 2.68 0.41 -7.82
CA PRO A 285 3.00 0.98 -9.13
C PRO A 285 4.46 1.44 -9.25
N PHE A 286 5.27 1.29 -8.20
CA PHE A 286 6.64 1.81 -8.11
C PHE A 286 7.70 0.73 -8.27
N ARG A 287 7.31 -0.49 -8.62
CA ARG A 287 8.22 -1.61 -8.83
C ARG A 287 9.17 -1.35 -9.99
N ALA A 288 10.46 -1.62 -9.81
CA ALA A 288 11.52 -1.49 -10.81
C ALA A 288 12.30 -2.79 -11.02
N TYR A 289 11.63 -3.94 -10.89
CA TYR A 289 12.12 -5.29 -11.15
C TYR A 289 10.95 -6.17 -11.65
N PRO A 290 11.20 -7.38 -12.19
CA PRO A 290 10.15 -8.21 -12.77
C PRO A 290 9.01 -8.55 -11.82
N LEU A 291 7.78 -8.48 -12.30
CA LEU A 291 6.57 -8.75 -11.50
C LEU A 291 6.53 -10.18 -10.93
N ASN A 292 7.10 -11.12 -11.66
CA ASN A 292 7.21 -12.50 -11.19
C ASN A 292 7.99 -12.61 -9.86
N GLU A 293 8.97 -11.75 -9.62
CA GLU A 293 9.77 -11.77 -8.39
C GLU A 293 8.93 -11.37 -7.18
N ASP A 294 8.07 -10.34 -7.30
CA ASP A 294 7.09 -10.02 -6.26
C ASP A 294 6.12 -11.18 -5.99
N TYR A 295 5.65 -11.83 -7.06
CA TYR A 295 4.76 -12.98 -6.91
C TYR A 295 5.43 -14.09 -6.09
N GLN A 296 6.69 -14.42 -6.40
CA GLN A 296 7.42 -15.44 -5.65
C GLN A 296 7.68 -15.03 -4.20
N ASP A 297 8.03 -13.77 -3.96
CA ASP A 297 8.27 -13.25 -2.62
C ASP A 297 7.01 -13.34 -1.74
N PHE A 298 5.86 -12.88 -2.24
CA PHE A 298 4.60 -12.99 -1.49
C PHE A 298 4.11 -14.42 -1.35
N LYS A 299 4.27 -15.26 -2.39
CA LYS A 299 3.93 -16.68 -2.29
C LYS A 299 4.76 -17.36 -1.20
N ALA A 300 6.05 -17.08 -1.12
CA ALA A 300 6.94 -17.64 -0.09
C ALA A 300 6.51 -17.21 1.33
N LEU A 301 6.03 -15.97 1.53
CA LEU A 301 5.47 -15.55 2.82
C LEU A 301 4.28 -16.43 3.24
N PHE A 302 3.38 -16.75 2.31
CA PHE A 302 2.21 -17.59 2.59
C PHE A 302 2.58 -19.08 2.76
N GLU A 303 3.48 -19.61 1.94
CA GLU A 303 3.84 -21.02 1.90
C GLU A 303 4.84 -21.40 3.00
N GLU A 304 5.92 -20.66 3.14
CA GLU A 304 7.04 -21.01 4.01
C GLU A 304 6.90 -20.45 5.42
N ARG A 305 6.27 -19.27 5.55
CA ARG A 305 6.07 -18.59 6.84
C ARG A 305 4.66 -18.72 7.38
N HIS A 306 3.77 -19.37 6.63
CA HIS A 306 2.38 -19.61 7.02
C HIS A 306 1.63 -18.34 7.40
N VAL A 307 1.92 -17.24 6.70
CA VAL A 307 1.21 -15.97 6.86
C VAL A 307 -0.20 -16.13 6.32
N ASP A 308 -1.19 -15.81 7.13
CA ASP A 308 -2.59 -15.78 6.70
C ASP A 308 -2.83 -14.69 5.64
N CYS A 309 -3.76 -14.93 4.72
CA CYS A 309 -4.10 -13.97 3.69
C CYS A 309 -5.60 -13.67 3.66
N TYR A 310 -5.93 -12.38 3.62
CA TYR A 310 -7.31 -11.90 3.58
C TYR A 310 -7.51 -10.87 2.48
N ILE A 311 -8.71 -10.86 1.89
CA ILE A 311 -9.22 -9.74 1.12
C ILE A 311 -10.15 -8.95 2.02
N VAL A 312 -10.00 -7.63 2.02
CA VAL A 312 -10.91 -6.70 2.70
C VAL A 312 -11.52 -5.78 1.66
N ASN A 313 -12.83 -5.89 1.48
CA ASN A 313 -13.58 -4.99 0.61
C ASN A 313 -14.01 -3.74 1.41
N THR A 314 -13.54 -2.57 0.98
CA THR A 314 -13.77 -1.29 1.67
C THR A 314 -14.72 -0.36 0.91
N ALA A 315 -15.48 -0.88 -0.04
CA ALA A 315 -16.43 -0.09 -0.81
C ALA A 315 -17.88 -0.56 -0.55
N ASN A 316 -18.35 -1.43 -1.39
CA ASN A 316 -19.70 -2.01 -1.27
C ASN A 316 -19.68 -3.47 -1.70
N PHE A 317 -20.72 -4.21 -1.30
CA PHE A 317 -21.00 -5.56 -1.76
C PHE A 317 -22.44 -5.60 -2.30
N ASN A 318 -22.59 -5.94 -3.56
CA ASN A 318 -23.88 -5.95 -4.25
C ASN A 318 -24.71 -4.67 -4.05
N GLY A 319 -24.05 -3.50 -4.10
CA GLY A 319 -24.70 -2.20 -3.92
C GLY A 319 -24.93 -1.78 -2.45
N LEU A 320 -24.54 -2.61 -1.49
CA LEU A 320 -24.62 -2.29 -0.06
C LEU A 320 -23.26 -1.79 0.42
N ASP A 321 -23.21 -0.56 0.90
CA ASP A 321 -21.98 0.05 1.40
C ASP A 321 -21.46 -0.72 2.63
N ILE A 322 -20.13 -0.90 2.68
CA ILE A 322 -19.46 -1.55 3.80
C ILE A 322 -18.92 -0.46 4.73
N PRO A 323 -19.51 -0.30 5.93
CA PRO A 323 -19.06 0.73 6.85
C PRO A 323 -17.68 0.39 7.42
N LYS A 324 -16.90 1.43 7.70
CA LYS A 324 -15.56 1.33 8.29
C LYS A 324 -15.56 0.50 9.58
N GLU A 325 -16.58 0.66 10.39
CA GLU A 325 -16.74 -0.01 11.69
C GLU A 325 -16.80 -1.54 11.52
N LEU A 326 -17.45 -2.04 10.46
CA LEU A 326 -17.50 -3.47 10.14
C LEU A 326 -16.08 -3.99 9.82
N THR A 327 -15.34 -3.26 9.00
CA THR A 327 -13.97 -3.62 8.65
C THR A 327 -13.06 -3.63 9.88
N LEU A 328 -13.15 -2.60 10.73
CA LEU A 328 -12.35 -2.54 11.96
C LEU A 328 -12.71 -3.67 12.93
N LYS A 329 -14.00 -3.99 13.05
CA LYS A 329 -14.44 -5.13 13.87
C LYS A 329 -13.89 -6.45 13.35
N ALA A 330 -13.88 -6.65 12.03
CA ALA A 330 -13.29 -7.84 11.42
C ALA A 330 -11.81 -7.99 11.78
N LEU A 331 -11.03 -6.90 11.72
CA LEU A 331 -9.61 -6.93 12.12
C LEU A 331 -9.46 -7.27 13.61
N GLU A 332 -10.33 -6.73 14.48
CA GLU A 332 -10.34 -7.06 15.90
C GLU A 332 -10.60 -8.55 16.13
N ASP A 333 -11.59 -9.12 15.43
CA ASP A 333 -11.95 -10.53 15.55
C ASP A 333 -10.85 -11.46 15.03
N ILE A 334 -10.22 -11.10 13.92
CA ILE A 334 -9.07 -11.84 13.37
C ILE A 334 -7.88 -11.79 14.36
N ALA A 335 -7.53 -10.60 14.86
CA ALA A 335 -6.44 -10.46 15.83
C ALA A 335 -6.67 -11.25 17.12
N GLN A 336 -7.92 -11.44 17.51
CA GLN A 336 -8.30 -12.20 18.70
C GLN A 336 -8.54 -13.69 18.42
N ASN A 337 -8.38 -14.16 17.17
CA ASN A 337 -8.76 -15.52 16.73
C ASN A 337 -10.25 -15.84 16.99
N GLN A 338 -11.14 -14.85 16.88
CA GLN A 338 -12.58 -14.97 17.09
C GLN A 338 -13.38 -14.90 15.80
N ALA A 339 -12.73 -14.62 14.67
CA ALA A 339 -13.37 -14.56 13.37
C ALA A 339 -13.87 -15.95 12.94
N ALA A 340 -15.16 -16.05 12.59
CA ALA A 340 -15.77 -17.28 12.14
C ALA A 340 -15.89 -17.29 10.61
N PHE A 341 -15.05 -18.09 9.98
CA PHE A 341 -15.06 -18.27 8.53
C PHE A 341 -15.91 -19.48 8.13
N LYS A 342 -16.51 -19.40 6.95
CA LYS A 342 -17.21 -20.52 6.32
C LYS A 342 -16.86 -20.58 4.83
N PRO A 343 -16.99 -21.76 4.16
CA PRO A 343 -16.68 -21.89 2.74
C PRO A 343 -17.40 -20.84 1.89
N PHE A 344 -16.72 -20.28 0.92
CA PHE A 344 -17.28 -19.31 -0.02
C PHE A 344 -17.88 -20.05 -1.23
N GLY A 345 -19.02 -20.70 -1.00
CA GLY A 345 -19.65 -21.59 -1.97
C GLY A 345 -18.76 -22.79 -2.28
N GLU A 346 -18.66 -23.12 -3.57
CA GLU A 346 -17.81 -24.19 -4.10
C GLU A 346 -16.42 -23.66 -4.53
N LEU A 347 -16.10 -22.40 -4.21
CA LEU A 347 -14.81 -21.81 -4.55
C LEU A 347 -13.71 -22.40 -3.67
N ALA A 348 -12.89 -23.24 -4.27
CA ALA A 348 -11.77 -23.86 -3.56
C ALA A 348 -10.83 -22.79 -3.00
N ASN A 349 -10.32 -23.02 -1.78
CA ASN A 349 -9.35 -22.15 -1.11
C ASN A 349 -9.84 -20.75 -0.75
N MET A 350 -11.17 -20.54 -0.73
CA MET A 350 -11.80 -19.30 -0.32
C MET A 350 -12.82 -19.53 0.79
N GLU A 351 -12.70 -18.74 1.83
CA GLU A 351 -13.63 -18.69 2.95
C GLU A 351 -14.04 -17.24 3.19
N TYR A 352 -15.19 -16.98 3.82
CA TYR A 352 -15.62 -15.63 4.12
C TYR A 352 -16.30 -15.52 5.49
N ILE A 353 -16.32 -14.32 6.04
CA ILE A 353 -17.11 -14.01 7.24
C ILE A 353 -18.53 -13.64 6.81
N ALA A 354 -19.53 -14.38 7.30
CA ALA A 354 -20.91 -14.06 7.04
C ALA A 354 -21.39 -12.97 8.00
N TYR A 355 -21.63 -11.79 7.46
CA TYR A 355 -22.23 -10.68 8.21
C TYR A 355 -23.71 -10.54 7.90
N ASP A 356 -24.50 -10.26 8.93
CA ASP A 356 -25.88 -9.86 8.75
C ASP A 356 -25.97 -8.62 7.85
N GLY A 357 -26.88 -8.65 6.88
CA GLY A 357 -27.04 -7.58 5.89
C GLY A 357 -26.14 -7.70 4.64
N TYR A 358 -25.21 -8.67 4.59
CA TYR A 358 -24.36 -8.93 3.43
C TYR A 358 -24.48 -10.39 2.96
N PRO A 359 -25.67 -10.81 2.49
CA PRO A 359 -25.91 -12.21 2.12
C PRO A 359 -25.13 -12.57 0.86
N VAL A 360 -24.46 -13.73 0.91
CA VAL A 360 -23.87 -14.41 -0.25
C VAL A 360 -24.85 -15.49 -0.69
N ASP A 361 -25.38 -15.37 -1.90
CA ASP A 361 -26.29 -16.36 -2.49
C ASP A 361 -25.83 -16.77 -3.88
N PHE A 362 -25.25 -17.94 -3.99
CA PHE A 362 -24.80 -18.50 -5.29
C PHE A 362 -25.97 -19.00 -6.17
N ASN A 363 -27.20 -19.09 -5.64
CA ASN A 363 -28.39 -19.37 -6.45
C ASN A 363 -28.87 -18.11 -7.20
N ASP A 364 -28.40 -16.93 -6.80
CA ASP A 364 -28.60 -15.70 -7.57
C ASP A 364 -27.68 -15.71 -8.78
N ALA A 365 -28.26 -15.97 -9.96
CA ALA A 365 -27.53 -16.05 -11.23
C ALA A 365 -26.83 -14.73 -11.62
N GLU A 366 -27.38 -13.58 -11.21
CA GLU A 366 -26.76 -12.27 -11.45
C GLU A 366 -25.47 -12.14 -10.63
N TYR A 367 -25.53 -12.49 -9.33
CA TYR A 367 -24.37 -12.49 -8.47
C TYR A 367 -23.27 -13.47 -8.95
N ALA A 368 -23.64 -14.71 -9.24
CA ALA A 368 -22.70 -15.73 -9.73
C ALA A 368 -22.02 -15.29 -11.03
N THR A 369 -22.79 -14.72 -11.98
CA THR A 369 -22.25 -14.19 -13.23
C THR A 369 -21.31 -13.01 -13.01
N LYS A 370 -21.65 -12.09 -12.08
CA LYS A 370 -20.80 -10.95 -11.72
C LYS A 370 -19.46 -11.44 -11.18
N LEU A 371 -19.47 -12.33 -10.19
CA LEU A 371 -18.28 -12.87 -9.56
C LEU A 371 -17.39 -13.61 -10.57
N LYS A 372 -17.98 -14.45 -11.44
CA LYS A 372 -17.28 -15.13 -12.52
C LYS A 372 -16.60 -14.13 -13.46
N THR A 373 -17.32 -13.10 -13.89
CA THR A 373 -16.78 -12.04 -14.74
C THR A 373 -15.57 -11.34 -14.10
N ARG A 374 -15.58 -11.12 -12.78
CA ARG A 374 -14.44 -10.54 -12.05
C ARG A 374 -13.20 -11.45 -12.09
N PHE A 375 -13.39 -12.77 -11.97
CA PHE A 375 -12.28 -13.73 -12.12
C PHE A 375 -11.78 -13.82 -13.57
N GLU A 376 -12.66 -13.76 -14.54
CA GLU A 376 -12.30 -13.70 -15.96
C GLU A 376 -11.48 -12.46 -16.31
N ILE A 377 -11.84 -11.28 -15.79
CA ILE A 377 -11.07 -10.05 -15.94
C ILE A 377 -9.64 -10.21 -15.37
N ARG A 378 -9.47 -10.84 -14.19
CA ARG A 378 -8.16 -11.11 -13.60
C ARG A 378 -7.34 -12.06 -14.50
N ARG A 379 -7.94 -13.15 -14.95
CA ARG A 379 -7.31 -14.12 -15.87
C ARG A 379 -6.86 -13.46 -17.17
N ASP A 380 -7.73 -12.66 -17.77
CA ASP A 380 -7.44 -11.99 -19.04
C ASP A 380 -6.39 -10.90 -18.87
N TRP A 381 -6.35 -10.23 -17.71
CA TRP A 381 -5.28 -9.30 -17.38
C TRP A 381 -3.92 -10.00 -17.33
N VAL A 382 -3.81 -11.17 -16.67
CA VAL A 382 -2.57 -11.96 -16.62
C VAL A 382 -2.09 -12.34 -18.03
N LYS A 383 -3.00 -12.82 -18.89
CA LYS A 383 -2.67 -13.16 -20.28
C LYS A 383 -2.21 -11.93 -21.08
N ASN A 384 -2.85 -10.78 -20.89
CA ASN A 384 -2.48 -9.54 -21.57
C ASN A 384 -1.16 -8.97 -21.05
N TYR A 385 -0.86 -9.12 -19.75
CA TYR A 385 0.41 -8.68 -19.16
C TYR A 385 1.58 -9.36 -19.86
N GLU A 386 1.57 -10.68 -19.99
CA GLU A 386 2.63 -11.44 -20.67
C GLU A 386 2.78 -11.03 -22.14
N ALA A 387 1.68 -10.71 -22.82
CA ALA A 387 1.71 -10.26 -24.21
C ALA A 387 2.32 -8.86 -24.38
N GLN A 388 2.17 -8.00 -23.38
CA GLN A 388 2.68 -6.62 -23.40
C GLN A 388 4.11 -6.49 -22.87
N HIS A 389 4.54 -7.37 -21.98
CA HIS A 389 5.85 -7.37 -21.35
C HIS A 389 6.68 -8.53 -21.90
N THR A 390 7.18 -8.36 -23.13
CA THR A 390 7.95 -9.39 -23.84
C THR A 390 9.18 -9.83 -23.03
N GLY A 391 9.21 -11.10 -22.64
CA GLY A 391 10.30 -11.69 -21.86
C GLY A 391 9.96 -11.90 -20.38
N GLU A 392 8.90 -11.29 -19.85
CA GLU A 392 8.39 -11.56 -18.52
C GLU A 392 7.29 -12.61 -18.56
N LYS A 393 7.57 -13.78 -18.01
CA LYS A 393 6.57 -14.85 -17.85
C LYS A 393 6.13 -14.95 -16.41
N LEU A 394 4.83 -14.96 -16.21
CA LEU A 394 4.21 -15.26 -14.93
C LEU A 394 4.05 -16.79 -14.76
N PRO A 395 4.10 -17.34 -13.53
CA PRO A 395 3.92 -18.75 -13.30
C PRO A 395 2.56 -19.27 -13.78
N ALA A 396 2.55 -20.44 -14.44
CA ALA A 396 1.34 -21.04 -15.00
C ALA A 396 0.27 -21.36 -13.93
N GLU A 397 0.70 -21.56 -12.68
CA GLU A 397 -0.18 -21.83 -11.54
C GLU A 397 -1.17 -20.68 -11.27
N ILE A 398 -0.83 -19.43 -11.63
CA ILE A 398 -1.70 -18.26 -11.52
C ILE A 398 -2.95 -18.45 -12.39
N LEU A 399 -2.75 -18.79 -13.67
CA LEU A 399 -3.86 -19.06 -14.59
C LEU A 399 -4.67 -20.28 -14.16
N THR A 400 -3.98 -21.34 -13.68
CA THR A 400 -4.65 -22.54 -13.17
C THR A 400 -5.54 -22.22 -11.96
N SER A 401 -5.07 -21.40 -11.02
CA SER A 401 -5.85 -20.98 -9.86
C SER A 401 -7.11 -20.20 -10.29
N LEU A 402 -6.96 -19.23 -11.20
CA LEU A 402 -8.09 -18.45 -11.71
C LEU A 402 -9.09 -19.29 -12.53
N ASP A 403 -8.60 -20.21 -13.38
CA ASP A 403 -9.47 -21.10 -14.14
C ASP A 403 -10.25 -22.06 -13.24
N ASN A 404 -9.67 -22.54 -12.14
CA ASN A 404 -10.37 -23.34 -11.14
C ASN A 404 -11.53 -22.59 -10.49
N LEU A 405 -11.30 -21.31 -10.11
CA LEU A 405 -12.35 -20.46 -9.54
C LEU A 405 -13.46 -20.16 -10.55
N ILE A 406 -13.11 -19.90 -11.81
CA ILE A 406 -14.09 -19.66 -12.88
C ILE A 406 -14.93 -20.91 -13.15
N ASN A 407 -14.30 -22.09 -13.18
CA ASN A 407 -14.98 -23.36 -13.42
C ASN A 407 -15.95 -23.77 -12.31
N ALA A 408 -15.65 -23.40 -11.07
CA ALA A 408 -16.53 -23.63 -9.92
C ALA A 408 -17.81 -22.79 -9.95
N LEU A 409 -17.89 -21.79 -10.82
CA LEU A 409 -19.07 -20.92 -11.03
C LEU A 409 -19.86 -21.24 -12.32
N ASN A 410 -19.58 -22.39 -12.97
CA ASN A 410 -20.28 -22.82 -14.18
C ASN A 410 -21.56 -23.68 -13.91
#